data_bde92fc1a2346fedb807dae5e99bc310
#
_entry.id   bde92fc1a2346fedb807dae5e99bc310
#
_cell.length_a   1.000
_cell.length_b   1.000
_cell.length_c   1.000
_cell.angle_alpha   90.00
_cell.angle_beta   90.00
_cell.angle_gamma   90.00
#
_symmetry.space_group_name_H-M   'P 1'
#
loop_
_entity.id
_entity.type
_entity.pdbx_description
1 polymer ?
#
loop_
_entity_poly.entity_id
_entity_poly.type
_entity_poly.pdbx_seq_one_letter_code
_entity_poly.pdbx_strand_id
1 'polypeptide(L)'
;MDLIRRYILLLILLCAHLLFNMGVAKGADLGKNDIKVSFISKRHGNFNVNKFKLNHPIKISKREVVNHLVSLRYKVSSLGNKETGVFFPNEIQELAPILFKAFAGVDSKEIIHIELKSKTGTTIGDAFSFRNYLSWRFESIHGETFFQKNNARGWSIFSWKLLPQKGQLYYKSSENKRIHKNWLVTKLRLPVSKEKDEAISELSGILEDGDSNKKINQELERKLRHLKHLYEQGLIEEEEYKIQQKNLFEKLF
;
A
#
# COMPACT_ATOMS: atom_id res chain seq x y z
N MET A 1 -61.68 22.28 24.71
CA MET A 1 -60.97 22.27 23.42
C MET A 1 -59.46 22.57 23.56
N ASP A 2 -58.99 23.24 24.59
CA ASP A 2 -57.59 23.63 24.77
C ASP A 2 -56.65 22.50 25.22
N LEU A 3 -57.12 21.49 25.94
CA LEU A 3 -56.29 20.39 26.42
C LEU A 3 -55.83 19.52 25.28
N ILE A 4 -56.69 19.21 24.32
CA ILE A 4 -56.38 18.39 23.13
C ILE A 4 -55.36 19.08 22.23
N ARG A 5 -55.46 20.38 22.03
CA ARG A 5 -54.50 21.20 21.28
C ARG A 5 -53.11 21.17 21.92
N ARG A 6 -53.02 21.21 23.24
CA ARG A 6 -51.74 21.12 23.96
C ARG A 6 -51.08 19.78 23.83
N TYR A 7 -51.86 18.67 23.85
CA TYR A 7 -51.30 17.32 23.63
C TYR A 7 -50.84 17.12 22.22
N ILE A 8 -51.55 17.64 21.21
CA ILE A 8 -51.11 17.55 19.78
C ILE A 8 -49.82 18.34 19.56
N LEU A 9 -49.69 19.53 20.14
CA LEU A 9 -48.46 20.33 20.07
C LEU A 9 -47.26 19.64 20.75
N LEU A 10 -47.46 19.02 21.90
CA LEU A 10 -46.43 18.22 22.60
C LEU A 10 -45.99 17.01 21.80
N LEU A 11 -46.94 16.30 21.15
CA LEU A 11 -46.63 15.14 20.30
C LEU A 11 -45.86 15.54 19.04
N ILE A 12 -46.19 16.68 18.42
CA ILE A 12 -45.45 17.22 17.27
C ILE A 12 -44.04 17.64 17.68
N LEU A 13 -43.88 18.27 18.85
CA LEU A 13 -42.55 18.62 19.36
C LEU A 13 -41.70 17.40 19.70
N LEU A 14 -42.32 16.33 20.25
CA LEU A 14 -41.64 15.07 20.54
C LEU A 14 -41.23 14.35 19.27
N CYS A 15 -42.07 14.30 18.23
CA CYS A 15 -41.73 13.77 16.92
C CYS A 15 -40.63 14.56 16.21
N ALA A 16 -40.65 15.89 16.33
CA ALA A 16 -39.60 16.74 15.76
C ALA A 16 -38.23 16.49 16.43
N HIS A 17 -38.21 16.23 17.74
CA HIS A 17 -36.98 15.85 18.45
C HIS A 17 -36.48 14.45 18.09
N LEU A 18 -37.37 13.51 17.80
CA LEU A 18 -36.99 12.15 17.33
C LEU A 18 -36.45 12.16 15.89
N LEU A 19 -36.97 13.04 15.03
CA LEU A 19 -36.47 13.18 13.65
C LEU A 19 -35.15 13.96 13.57
N PHE A 20 -34.84 14.82 14.53
CA PHE A 20 -33.58 15.56 14.57
C PHE A 20 -32.42 14.75 15.15
N ASN A 21 -32.68 13.59 15.78
CA ASN A 21 -31.70 12.63 16.24
C ASN A 21 -31.46 11.45 15.27
N MET A 22 -32.04 11.48 14.07
CA MET A 22 -31.50 10.68 12.98
C MET A 22 -30.18 11.34 12.58
N GLY A 23 -29.15 11.02 13.36
CA GLY A 23 -27.78 11.41 13.10
C GLY A 23 -27.50 11.07 11.66
N VAL A 24 -27.08 12.05 10.90
CA VAL A 24 -26.38 11.86 9.63
C VAL A 24 -25.37 10.77 9.93
N ALA A 25 -25.61 9.58 9.38
CA ALA A 25 -24.63 8.52 9.39
C ALA A 25 -23.38 9.18 8.78
N LYS A 26 -22.41 9.53 9.63
CA LYS A 26 -21.09 9.91 9.19
C LYS A 26 -20.70 8.82 8.23
N GLY A 27 -20.54 9.18 6.95
CA GLY A 27 -20.06 8.29 5.94
C GLY A 27 -18.90 7.56 6.58
N ALA A 28 -18.96 6.22 6.56
CA ALA A 28 -17.93 5.41 7.16
C ALA A 28 -16.63 5.92 6.56
N ASP A 29 -15.80 6.50 7.41
CA ASP A 29 -14.42 6.85 7.08
C ASP A 29 -13.84 5.56 6.51
N LEU A 30 -13.60 5.54 5.20
CA LEU A 30 -12.97 4.43 4.51
C LEU A 30 -11.54 4.43 5.04
N GLY A 31 -11.37 3.87 6.24
CA GLY A 31 -10.15 3.94 7.03
C GLY A 31 -8.95 3.71 6.13
N LYS A 32 -8.13 4.74 6.03
CA LYS A 32 -6.82 4.68 5.38
C LYS A 32 -6.10 3.44 5.89
N ASN A 33 -5.55 2.63 4.98
CA ASN A 33 -4.76 1.48 5.37
C ASN A 33 -3.60 1.93 6.27
N ASP A 34 -3.37 1.24 7.39
CA ASP A 34 -2.20 1.49 8.23
C ASP A 34 -1.04 0.66 7.67
N ILE A 35 -0.14 1.34 6.96
CA ILE A 35 1.02 0.73 6.31
C ILE A 35 2.28 1.10 7.06
N LYS A 36 2.95 0.10 7.60
CA LYS A 36 4.27 0.23 8.22
C LYS A 36 5.29 -0.58 7.43
N VAL A 37 6.29 0.11 6.92
CA VAL A 37 7.47 -0.49 6.28
C VAL A 37 8.69 -0.13 7.09
N SER A 38 9.45 -1.13 7.55
CA SER A 38 10.61 -0.95 8.41
C SER A 38 11.78 -1.80 7.93
N PHE A 39 12.99 -1.40 8.31
CA PHE A 39 14.19 -2.20 8.09
C PHE A 39 14.48 -3.00 9.36
N ILE A 40 14.58 -4.31 9.21
CA ILE A 40 14.92 -5.20 10.32
C ILE A 40 16.19 -5.95 10.01
N SER A 41 17.00 -6.17 11.02
CA SER A 41 18.22 -6.94 10.85
C SER A 41 17.90 -8.36 10.36
N LYS A 42 18.61 -8.84 9.34
CA LYS A 42 18.48 -10.20 8.85
C LYS A 42 18.68 -11.28 9.93
N ARG A 43 19.23 -10.92 11.10
CA ARG A 43 19.42 -11.79 12.26
C ARG A 43 18.17 -11.94 13.13
N HIS A 44 17.23 -11.04 13.06
CA HIS A 44 16.03 -11.01 13.92
C HIS A 44 14.80 -11.67 13.26
N GLY A 45 14.88 -12.05 12.00
CA GLY A 45 13.76 -12.73 11.33
C GLY A 45 13.58 -14.16 11.87
N ASN A 46 12.33 -14.61 12.00
CA ASN A 46 11.95 -15.97 12.42
C ASN A 46 12.51 -17.08 11.52
N PHE A 47 13.19 -16.72 10.44
CA PHE A 47 13.87 -17.60 9.52
C PHE A 47 15.33 -17.20 9.38
N ASN A 48 16.19 -18.19 9.28
CA ASN A 48 17.63 -17.99 9.19
C ASN A 48 18.04 -17.37 7.82
N VAL A 49 17.72 -16.08 7.66
CA VAL A 49 18.14 -15.25 6.51
C VAL A 49 19.62 -14.89 6.62
N ASN A 50 20.24 -15.14 7.78
CA ASN A 50 21.65 -14.83 8.06
C ASN A 50 22.63 -15.38 7.04
N LYS A 51 22.34 -16.57 6.52
CA LYS A 51 23.19 -17.26 5.54
C LYS A 51 23.16 -16.64 4.14
N PHE A 52 22.22 -15.71 3.87
CA PHE A 52 22.16 -15.07 2.57
C PHE A 52 23.09 -13.87 2.50
N LYS A 53 23.87 -13.79 1.42
CA LYS A 53 24.51 -12.54 1.01
C LYS A 53 23.45 -11.72 0.30
N LEU A 54 22.95 -10.68 0.98
CA LEU A 54 21.92 -9.80 0.43
C LEU A 54 22.55 -8.88 -0.63
N ASN A 55 21.77 -8.63 -1.69
CA ASN A 55 22.11 -7.69 -2.75
C ASN A 55 21.28 -6.41 -2.57
N HIS A 56 21.60 -5.62 -1.57
CA HIS A 56 20.99 -4.35 -1.26
C HIS A 56 21.98 -3.21 -1.39
N PRO A 57 21.55 -1.98 -1.71
CA PRO A 57 20.20 -1.61 -2.15
C PRO A 57 19.84 -2.19 -3.53
N ILE A 58 18.53 -2.24 -3.84
CA ILE A 58 18.03 -2.79 -5.09
C ILE A 58 17.63 -1.65 -6.03
N LYS A 59 18.17 -1.67 -7.24
CA LYS A 59 17.73 -0.77 -8.32
C LYS A 59 16.54 -1.40 -9.05
N ILE A 60 15.34 -0.92 -8.74
CA ILE A 60 14.08 -1.37 -9.32
C ILE A 60 13.23 -0.14 -9.66
N SER A 61 12.50 -0.15 -10.76
CA SER A 61 11.58 0.94 -11.11
C SER A 61 10.26 0.84 -10.34
N LYS A 62 9.53 1.96 -10.20
CA LYS A 62 8.18 1.97 -9.60
C LYS A 62 7.26 0.97 -10.32
N ARG A 63 7.28 0.95 -11.65
CA ARG A 63 6.49 0.01 -12.48
C ARG A 63 6.83 -1.46 -12.16
N GLU A 64 8.09 -1.79 -11.97
CA GLU A 64 8.49 -3.15 -11.59
C GLU A 64 8.03 -3.50 -10.18
N VAL A 65 8.07 -2.57 -9.22
CA VAL A 65 7.49 -2.77 -7.87
C VAL A 65 6.00 -3.08 -7.97
N VAL A 66 5.24 -2.30 -8.73
CA VAL A 66 3.80 -2.55 -8.98
C VAL A 66 3.60 -3.92 -9.61
N ASN A 67 4.38 -4.28 -10.65
CA ASN A 67 4.29 -5.60 -11.28
C ASN A 67 4.54 -6.74 -10.30
N HIS A 68 5.50 -6.60 -9.39
CA HIS A 68 5.72 -7.57 -8.31
C HIS A 68 4.48 -7.70 -7.43
N LEU A 69 3.94 -6.59 -6.91
CA LEU A 69 2.80 -6.60 -6.00
C LEU A 69 1.54 -7.19 -6.65
N VAL A 70 1.22 -6.81 -7.88
CA VAL A 70 0.09 -7.39 -8.67
C VAL A 70 0.28 -8.88 -8.91
N SER A 71 1.53 -9.35 -9.04
CA SER A 71 1.86 -10.74 -9.35
C SER A 71 1.89 -11.65 -8.12
N LEU A 72 1.78 -11.10 -6.90
CA LEU A 72 1.70 -11.88 -5.67
C LEU A 72 0.28 -12.43 -5.50
N ARG A 73 0.14 -13.73 -5.66
CA ARG A 73 -1.16 -14.44 -5.57
C ARG A 73 -1.08 -15.52 -4.51
N TYR A 74 -2.22 -15.79 -3.88
CA TYR A 74 -2.33 -16.86 -2.90
C TYR A 74 -3.68 -17.57 -3.01
N LYS A 75 -3.78 -18.71 -2.34
CA LYS A 75 -4.97 -19.53 -2.25
C LYS A 75 -5.14 -20.04 -0.82
N VAL A 76 -6.34 -19.85 -0.29
CA VAL A 76 -6.74 -20.37 1.05
C VAL A 76 -7.10 -21.84 0.93
N SER A 77 -6.63 -22.66 1.87
CA SER A 77 -6.84 -24.11 1.83
C SER A 77 -8.28 -24.52 2.04
N SER A 78 -9.07 -23.72 2.79
CA SER A 78 -10.48 -24.00 3.13
C SER A 78 -11.49 -23.48 2.10
N LEU A 79 -11.13 -22.53 1.25
CA LEU A 79 -12.04 -21.83 0.32
C LEU A 79 -12.02 -22.39 -1.12
N GLY A 80 -11.73 -23.66 -1.31
CA GLY A 80 -11.73 -24.30 -2.62
C GLY A 80 -10.59 -23.80 -3.51
N ASN A 81 -10.87 -23.51 -4.80
CA ASN A 81 -9.85 -23.19 -5.80
C ASN A 81 -9.70 -21.70 -6.10
N LYS A 82 -10.29 -20.79 -5.30
CA LYS A 82 -10.24 -19.35 -5.58
C LYS A 82 -8.83 -18.80 -5.37
N GLU A 83 -8.27 -18.21 -6.42
CA GLU A 83 -7.02 -17.47 -6.39
C GLU A 83 -7.29 -15.99 -6.08
N THR A 84 -6.50 -15.40 -5.17
CA THR A 84 -6.67 -14.01 -4.73
C THR A 84 -5.33 -13.30 -4.72
N GLY A 85 -5.32 -11.99 -4.94
CA GLY A 85 -4.13 -11.14 -4.75
C GLY A 85 -3.73 -11.08 -3.28
N VAL A 86 -2.43 -11.06 -3.00
CA VAL A 86 -1.92 -10.78 -1.65
C VAL A 86 -2.24 -9.34 -1.25
N PHE A 87 -2.24 -8.44 -2.22
CA PHE A 87 -2.58 -7.03 -2.03
C PHE A 87 -3.73 -6.65 -2.98
N PHE A 88 -4.64 -5.83 -2.49
CA PHE A 88 -5.70 -5.23 -3.31
C PHE A 88 -5.18 -4.00 -4.06
N PRO A 89 -5.85 -3.55 -5.15
CA PRO A 89 -5.40 -2.41 -5.94
C PRO A 89 -5.14 -1.15 -5.13
N ASN A 90 -6.03 -0.78 -4.20
CA ASN A 90 -5.85 0.37 -3.31
C ASN A 90 -4.64 0.22 -2.37
N GLU A 91 -4.40 -0.99 -1.86
CA GLU A 91 -3.23 -1.29 -1.03
C GLU A 91 -1.93 -1.18 -1.84
N ILE A 92 -1.94 -1.62 -3.11
CA ILE A 92 -0.80 -1.50 -4.02
C ILE A 92 -0.47 -0.03 -4.29
N GLN A 93 -1.47 0.82 -4.52
CA GLN A 93 -1.29 2.25 -4.74
C GLN A 93 -0.57 2.94 -3.57
N GLU A 94 -0.93 2.58 -2.35
CA GLU A 94 -0.31 3.14 -1.15
C GLU A 94 1.06 2.52 -0.84
N LEU A 95 1.22 1.21 -1.00
CA LEU A 95 2.41 0.45 -0.64
C LEU A 95 3.57 0.61 -1.65
N ALA A 96 3.27 0.66 -2.97
CA ALA A 96 4.30 0.66 -4.01
C ALA A 96 5.29 1.84 -3.91
N PRO A 97 4.88 3.11 -3.69
CA PRO A 97 5.81 4.22 -3.53
C PRO A 97 6.69 4.09 -2.29
N ILE A 98 6.16 3.50 -1.21
CA ILE A 98 6.91 3.27 0.02
C ILE A 98 8.00 2.20 -0.22
N LEU A 99 7.60 1.07 -0.83
CA LEU A 99 8.54 -0.01 -1.17
C LEU A 99 9.60 0.41 -2.18
N PHE A 100 9.25 1.23 -3.17
CA PHE A 100 10.22 1.77 -4.12
C PHE A 100 11.35 2.51 -3.40
N LYS A 101 11.00 3.38 -2.42
CA LYS A 101 11.98 4.09 -1.59
C LYS A 101 12.73 3.12 -0.67
N ALA A 102 12.02 2.15 -0.06
CA ALA A 102 12.63 1.17 0.83
C ALA A 102 13.67 0.29 0.09
N PHE A 103 13.40 -0.15 -1.13
CA PHE A 103 14.36 -0.91 -1.94
C PHE A 103 15.63 -0.12 -2.26
N ALA A 104 15.52 1.20 -2.44
CA ALA A 104 16.66 2.07 -2.68
C ALA A 104 17.48 2.40 -1.42
N GLY A 105 16.86 2.28 -0.22
CA GLY A 105 17.47 2.71 1.04
C GLY A 105 17.93 1.57 1.96
N VAL A 106 17.51 0.33 1.73
CA VAL A 106 17.80 -0.79 2.62
C VAL A 106 19.28 -1.21 2.56
N ASP A 107 19.88 -1.47 3.72
CA ASP A 107 21.28 -1.92 3.84
C ASP A 107 21.43 -3.44 3.55
N SER A 108 22.66 -3.85 3.21
CA SER A 108 23.01 -5.24 2.92
C SER A 108 22.89 -6.20 4.12
N LYS A 109 22.73 -5.68 5.33
CA LYS A 109 22.50 -6.45 6.57
C LYS A 109 21.04 -6.46 7.01
N GLU A 110 20.16 -5.80 6.28
CA GLU A 110 18.77 -5.61 6.62
C GLU A 110 17.84 -6.19 5.57
N ILE A 111 16.62 -6.50 5.98
CA ILE A 111 15.50 -6.87 5.12
C ILE A 111 14.35 -5.88 5.32
N ILE A 112 13.52 -5.73 4.32
CA ILE A 112 12.35 -4.88 4.39
C ILE A 112 11.22 -5.68 5.02
N HIS A 113 10.71 -5.23 6.15
CA HIS A 113 9.56 -5.78 6.84
C HIS A 113 8.32 -4.92 6.55
N ILE A 114 7.21 -5.58 6.21
CA ILE A 114 5.95 -4.97 5.79
C ILE A 114 4.86 -5.42 6.75
N GLU A 115 4.20 -4.46 7.39
CA GLU A 115 2.95 -4.66 8.11
C GLU A 115 1.88 -3.77 7.45
N LEU A 116 0.84 -4.37 6.91
CA LEU A 116 -0.28 -3.67 6.32
C LEU A 116 -1.55 -4.09 7.04
N LYS A 117 -2.18 -3.15 7.75
CA LYS A 117 -3.48 -3.36 8.38
C LYS A 117 -4.57 -2.80 7.48
N SER A 118 -5.52 -3.62 7.13
CA SER A 118 -6.67 -3.26 6.32
C SER A 118 -7.97 -3.80 6.93
N LYS A 119 -9.11 -3.49 6.34
CA LYS A 119 -10.41 -4.00 6.79
C LYS A 119 -10.51 -5.53 6.73
N THR A 120 -9.73 -6.17 5.87
CA THR A 120 -9.70 -7.63 5.71
C THR A 120 -8.75 -8.32 6.68
N GLY A 121 -7.99 -7.56 7.48
CA GLY A 121 -7.02 -8.07 8.44
C GLY A 121 -5.60 -7.60 8.15
N THR A 122 -4.64 -8.13 8.88
CA THR A 122 -3.23 -7.72 8.79
C THR A 122 -2.43 -8.64 7.87
N THR A 123 -1.77 -8.05 6.87
CA THR A 123 -0.78 -8.74 6.04
C THR A 123 0.62 -8.41 6.57
N ILE A 124 1.39 -9.45 6.91
CA ILE A 124 2.75 -9.35 7.42
C ILE A 124 3.69 -10.13 6.51
N GLY A 125 4.76 -9.49 6.06
CA GLY A 125 5.73 -10.14 5.20
C GLY A 125 7.07 -9.42 5.13
N ASP A 126 8.03 -10.08 4.49
CA ASP A 126 9.37 -9.57 4.27
C ASP A 126 9.72 -9.57 2.78
N ALA A 127 10.46 -8.54 2.37
CA ALA A 127 11.05 -8.43 1.05
C ALA A 127 12.57 -8.22 1.15
N PHE A 128 13.33 -8.97 0.37
CA PHE A 128 14.80 -8.84 0.31
C PHE A 128 15.36 -9.44 -0.97
N SER A 129 16.55 -9.01 -1.37
CA SER A 129 17.21 -9.53 -2.57
C SER A 129 18.45 -10.34 -2.23
N PHE A 130 18.60 -11.46 -2.91
CA PHE A 130 19.84 -12.25 -2.92
C PHE A 130 20.04 -12.91 -4.30
N ARG A 131 21.28 -13.05 -4.75
CA ARG A 131 21.62 -13.69 -6.04
C ARG A 131 20.83 -13.13 -7.24
N ASN A 132 20.57 -11.84 -7.29
CA ASN A 132 19.78 -11.17 -8.34
C ASN A 132 18.30 -11.60 -8.40
N TYR A 133 17.78 -12.18 -7.33
CA TYR A 133 16.36 -12.48 -7.16
C TYR A 133 15.78 -11.65 -6.03
N LEU A 134 14.52 -11.28 -6.17
CA LEU A 134 13.74 -10.68 -5.10
C LEU A 134 12.94 -11.78 -4.39
N SER A 135 13.00 -11.78 -3.08
CA SER A 135 12.28 -12.72 -2.22
C SER A 135 11.10 -12.03 -1.57
N TRP A 136 9.96 -12.70 -1.59
CA TRP A 136 8.74 -12.32 -0.90
C TRP A 136 8.33 -13.44 0.03
N ARG A 137 8.32 -13.17 1.32
CA ARG A 137 7.92 -14.13 2.34
C ARG A 137 6.82 -13.54 3.21
N PHE A 138 5.76 -14.30 3.45
CA PHE A 138 4.64 -13.85 4.26
C PHE A 138 4.46 -14.72 5.50
N GLU A 139 4.12 -14.09 6.61
CA GLU A 139 3.75 -14.73 7.87
C GLU A 139 2.23 -14.78 8.01
N SER A 140 1.55 -13.71 7.61
CA SER A 140 0.10 -13.64 7.51
C SER A 140 -0.35 -12.89 6.26
N ILE A 141 -1.54 -13.23 5.76
CA ILE A 141 -2.21 -12.54 4.66
C ILE A 141 -3.65 -12.29 5.09
N HIS A 142 -4.08 -11.02 5.12
CA HIS A 142 -5.43 -10.60 5.52
C HIS A 142 -5.88 -11.19 6.88
N GLY A 143 -4.97 -11.21 7.86
CA GLY A 143 -5.22 -11.73 9.20
C GLY A 143 -5.04 -13.25 9.36
N GLU A 144 -4.98 -14.00 8.25
CA GLU A 144 -4.77 -15.44 8.27
C GLU A 144 -3.28 -15.75 8.38
N THR A 145 -2.86 -16.36 9.50
CA THR A 145 -1.47 -16.82 9.69
C THR A 145 -1.17 -18.04 8.85
N PHE A 146 0.07 -18.16 8.34
CA PHE A 146 0.47 -19.29 7.48
C PHE A 146 0.33 -20.65 8.19
N PHE A 147 0.75 -20.72 9.45
CA PHE A 147 0.62 -21.92 10.26
C PHE A 147 -0.53 -21.79 11.24
N GLN A 148 -1.54 -22.62 11.11
CA GLN A 148 -2.52 -22.83 12.17
C GLN A 148 -2.15 -24.11 12.95
N LYS A 149 -2.04 -23.97 14.27
CA LYS A 149 -1.96 -25.14 15.15
C LYS A 149 -3.34 -25.78 15.25
N ASN A 150 -3.55 -26.88 14.59
CA ASN A 150 -4.75 -27.67 14.82
C ASN A 150 -4.53 -28.49 16.11
N ASN A 151 -5.08 -27.96 17.23
CA ASN A 151 -4.90 -28.52 18.58
C ASN A 151 -5.47 -29.93 18.72
N ALA A 152 -6.38 -30.37 17.83
CA ALA A 152 -7.05 -31.68 17.94
C ALA A 152 -6.18 -32.85 17.47
N ARG A 153 -5.17 -32.65 16.63
CA ARG A 153 -4.35 -33.73 16.06
C ARG A 153 -2.84 -33.46 16.04
N GLY A 154 -2.37 -32.35 16.62
CA GLY A 154 -0.95 -31.96 16.64
C GLY A 154 -0.30 -31.66 15.28
N TRP A 155 -1.06 -31.64 14.20
CA TRP A 155 -0.57 -31.41 12.86
C TRP A 155 -0.67 -29.94 12.48
N SER A 156 0.40 -29.37 11.96
CA SER A 156 0.39 -28.01 11.40
C SER A 156 -0.15 -28.06 9.99
N ILE A 157 -1.34 -27.49 9.78
CA ILE A 157 -1.96 -27.36 8.46
C ILE A 157 -1.65 -25.94 7.96
N PHE A 158 -1.23 -25.83 6.70
CA PHE A 158 -1.12 -24.51 6.06
C PHE A 158 -2.51 -23.94 5.79
N SER A 159 -2.79 -22.75 6.33
CA SER A 159 -4.06 -22.07 6.09
C SER A 159 -4.18 -21.63 4.64
N TRP A 160 -3.06 -21.27 4.04
CA TRP A 160 -2.97 -20.80 2.66
C TRP A 160 -1.61 -21.15 2.05
N LYS A 161 -1.49 -20.95 0.76
CA LYS A 161 -0.22 -21.03 0.04
C LYS A 161 -0.12 -19.96 -1.02
N LEU A 162 1.06 -19.41 -1.25
CA LEU A 162 1.34 -18.56 -2.39
C LEU A 162 1.21 -19.38 -3.68
N LEU A 163 0.92 -18.71 -4.79
CA LEU A 163 0.81 -19.31 -6.11
C LEU A 163 1.86 -18.70 -7.03
N PRO A 164 2.94 -19.41 -7.35
CA PRO A 164 3.97 -18.90 -8.24
C PRO A 164 3.39 -18.59 -9.61
N GLN A 165 3.60 -17.38 -10.08
CA GLN A 165 3.30 -16.92 -11.42
C GLN A 165 4.53 -17.06 -12.32
N LYS A 166 4.40 -16.78 -13.63
CA LYS A 166 5.53 -16.83 -14.57
C LYS A 166 6.69 -15.95 -14.08
N GLY A 167 7.88 -16.55 -13.93
CA GLY A 167 9.07 -15.90 -13.39
C GLY A 167 9.21 -15.96 -11.87
N GLN A 168 8.33 -16.68 -11.18
CA GLN A 168 8.35 -16.91 -9.74
C GLN A 168 8.51 -18.41 -9.43
N LEU A 169 9.20 -18.72 -8.35
CA LEU A 169 9.39 -20.08 -7.84
C LEU A 169 9.25 -20.06 -6.32
N TYR A 170 8.86 -21.17 -5.74
CA TYR A 170 8.97 -21.34 -4.30
C TYR A 170 10.44 -21.40 -3.87
N TYR A 171 10.71 -20.76 -2.74
CA TYR A 171 11.98 -20.98 -2.08
C TYR A 171 12.12 -22.44 -1.63
N LYS A 172 13.26 -23.06 -1.98
CA LYS A 172 13.63 -24.40 -1.56
C LYS A 172 14.86 -24.32 -0.67
N SER A 173 14.74 -24.78 0.57
CA SER A 173 15.88 -24.83 1.49
C SER A 173 16.97 -25.75 0.96
N SER A 174 18.24 -25.30 1.03
CA SER A 174 19.39 -26.11 0.63
C SER A 174 19.68 -27.27 1.57
N GLU A 175 19.37 -27.14 2.86
CA GLU A 175 19.69 -28.11 3.91
C GLU A 175 18.81 -29.36 3.83
N ASN A 176 17.50 -29.17 3.84
CA ASN A 176 16.52 -30.25 3.88
C ASN A 176 15.67 -30.36 2.61
N LYS A 177 15.98 -29.57 1.59
CA LYS A 177 15.25 -29.49 0.32
C LYS A 177 13.77 -29.19 0.48
N ARG A 178 13.35 -28.68 1.65
CA ARG A 178 11.96 -28.33 1.96
C ARG A 178 11.50 -27.14 1.11
N ILE A 179 10.30 -27.26 0.54
CA ILE A 179 9.64 -26.21 -0.21
C ILE A 179 8.81 -25.35 0.76
N HIS A 180 9.05 -24.04 0.75
CA HIS A 180 8.35 -23.07 1.60
C HIS A 180 7.21 -22.44 0.81
N LYS A 181 5.97 -22.86 1.08
CA LYS A 181 4.75 -22.42 0.37
C LYS A 181 4.38 -20.97 0.61
N ASN A 182 4.93 -20.34 1.64
CA ASN A 182 4.76 -18.93 2.00
C ASN A 182 5.92 -18.03 1.53
N TRP A 183 6.80 -18.55 0.68
CA TRP A 183 8.00 -17.84 0.26
C TRP A 183 8.24 -18.02 -1.24
N LEU A 184 8.15 -16.91 -2.00
CA LEU A 184 8.49 -16.86 -3.43
C LEU A 184 9.85 -16.21 -3.63
N VAL A 185 10.58 -16.76 -4.60
CA VAL A 185 11.81 -16.19 -5.18
C VAL A 185 11.46 -15.78 -6.60
N THR A 186 11.70 -14.55 -6.94
CA THR A 186 11.24 -13.96 -8.21
C THR A 186 12.41 -13.32 -8.94
N LYS A 187 12.37 -13.29 -10.26
CA LYS A 187 13.27 -12.45 -11.05
C LYS A 187 13.01 -10.98 -10.72
N LEU A 188 14.02 -10.11 -10.73
CA LEU A 188 13.83 -8.66 -10.53
C LEU A 188 12.89 -8.07 -11.58
N ARG A 189 12.96 -8.52 -12.82
CA ARG A 189 12.03 -8.17 -13.89
C ARG A 189 11.11 -9.33 -14.16
N LEU A 190 9.85 -9.18 -13.81
CA LEU A 190 8.82 -10.18 -14.08
C LEU A 190 8.25 -9.98 -15.48
N PRO A 191 7.94 -11.08 -16.20
CA PRO A 191 7.21 -10.97 -17.46
C PRO A 191 5.83 -10.39 -17.21
N VAL A 192 5.41 -9.50 -18.12
CA VAL A 192 4.10 -8.85 -18.08
C VAL A 192 3.24 -9.49 -19.17
N SER A 193 2.02 -9.93 -18.83
CA SER A 193 0.99 -10.30 -19.82
C SER A 193 0.22 -9.05 -20.23
N LYS A 194 -0.46 -9.08 -21.39
CA LYS A 194 -1.27 -7.94 -21.84
C LYS A 194 -2.31 -7.48 -20.80
N GLU A 195 -3.05 -8.43 -20.19
CA GLU A 195 -4.05 -8.15 -19.17
C GLU A 195 -3.44 -7.52 -17.89
N LYS A 196 -2.22 -7.94 -17.52
CA LYS A 196 -1.49 -7.34 -16.41
C LYS A 196 -0.90 -5.98 -16.77
N ASP A 197 -0.57 -5.73 -18.01
CA ASP A 197 0.02 -4.48 -18.46
C ASP A 197 -0.94 -3.31 -18.29
N GLU A 198 -2.21 -3.51 -18.58
CA GLU A 198 -3.26 -2.52 -18.35
C GLU A 198 -3.38 -2.19 -16.86
N ALA A 199 -3.52 -3.19 -15.99
CA ALA A 199 -3.61 -2.99 -14.55
C ALA A 199 -2.36 -2.34 -13.95
N ILE A 200 -1.16 -2.74 -14.42
CA ILE A 200 0.11 -2.13 -13.98
C ILE A 200 0.21 -0.69 -14.47
N SER A 201 -0.25 -0.40 -15.69
CA SER A 201 -0.20 0.94 -16.26
C SER A 201 -1.16 1.88 -15.54
N GLU A 202 -2.38 1.43 -15.22
CA GLU A 202 -3.34 2.18 -14.43
C GLU A 202 -2.78 2.49 -13.03
N LEU A 203 -2.32 1.47 -12.30
CA LEU A 203 -1.75 1.65 -10.96
C LEU A 203 -0.45 2.46 -10.98
N SER A 204 0.37 2.33 -12.02
CA SER A 204 1.62 3.11 -12.16
C SER A 204 1.35 4.55 -12.56
N GLY A 205 0.33 4.82 -13.40
CA GLY A 205 -0.09 6.15 -13.81
C GLY A 205 -0.51 6.99 -12.61
N ILE A 206 -1.27 6.40 -11.68
CA ILE A 206 -1.65 7.07 -10.42
C ILE A 206 -0.41 7.43 -9.57
N LEU A 207 0.65 6.64 -9.64
CA LEU A 207 1.91 6.92 -8.94
C LEU A 207 2.75 8.01 -9.64
N GLU A 208 2.61 8.15 -10.95
CA GLU A 208 3.26 9.19 -11.74
C GLU A 208 2.54 10.54 -11.58
N ASP A 209 1.23 10.56 -11.40
CA ASP A 209 0.47 11.77 -11.03
C ASP A 209 0.93 12.37 -9.70
N GLY A 210 1.40 11.54 -8.76
CA GLY A 210 2.08 12.02 -7.55
C GLY A 210 3.41 12.75 -7.85
N ASP A 211 4.15 12.36 -8.89
CA ASP A 211 5.35 13.06 -9.38
C ASP A 211 4.98 14.26 -10.25
N SER A 212 3.85 14.22 -10.95
CA SER A 212 3.29 15.37 -11.67
C SER A 212 2.91 16.50 -10.71
N ASN A 213 2.28 16.18 -9.58
CA ASN A 213 2.03 17.16 -8.51
C ASN A 213 3.33 17.73 -7.94
N LYS A 214 4.39 16.94 -7.84
CA LYS A 214 5.70 17.44 -7.42
C LYS A 214 6.34 18.36 -8.47
N LYS A 215 6.22 18.04 -9.76
CA LYS A 215 6.65 18.91 -10.86
C LYS A 215 5.83 20.19 -10.93
N ILE A 216 4.49 20.09 -10.77
CA ILE A 216 3.59 21.23 -10.70
C ILE A 216 3.96 22.12 -9.51
N ASN A 217 4.20 21.55 -8.33
CA ASN A 217 4.63 22.29 -7.15
C ASN A 217 6.02 22.92 -7.32
N GLN A 218 6.99 22.23 -7.96
CA GLN A 218 8.30 22.80 -8.26
C GLN A 218 8.22 23.93 -9.30
N GLU A 219 7.37 23.78 -10.31
CA GLU A 219 7.14 24.83 -11.30
C GLU A 219 6.43 26.03 -10.70
N LEU A 220 5.46 25.81 -9.83
CA LEU A 220 4.79 26.87 -9.06
C LEU A 220 5.79 27.60 -8.16
N GLU A 221 6.61 26.87 -7.41
CA GLU A 221 7.63 27.45 -6.56
C GLU A 221 8.63 28.30 -7.38
N ARG A 222 9.03 27.83 -8.54
CA ARG A 222 9.89 28.59 -9.46
C ARG A 222 9.22 29.86 -9.94
N LYS A 223 7.94 29.82 -10.33
CA LYS A 223 7.15 30.98 -10.77
C LYS A 223 6.96 31.99 -9.64
N LEU A 224 6.68 31.51 -8.42
CA LEU A 224 6.55 32.37 -7.24
C LEU A 224 7.88 33.07 -6.88
N ARG A 225 9.00 32.36 -6.95
CA ARG A 225 10.34 32.94 -6.73
C ARG A 225 10.66 33.98 -7.78
N HIS A 226 10.35 33.71 -9.04
CA HIS A 226 10.55 34.67 -10.13
C HIS A 226 9.69 35.93 -9.96
N LEU A 227 8.41 35.75 -9.62
CA LEU A 227 7.49 36.86 -9.35
C LEU A 227 7.96 37.72 -8.17
N LYS A 228 8.43 37.08 -7.09
CA LYS A 228 9.03 37.76 -5.93
C LYS A 228 10.27 38.56 -6.33
N HIS A 229 11.13 37.99 -7.16
CA HIS A 229 12.34 38.64 -7.65
C HIS A 229 12.01 39.93 -8.51
N LEU A 230 10.99 39.86 -9.39
CA LEU A 230 10.53 40.98 -10.14
C LEU A 230 10.01 42.11 -9.24
N TYR A 231 9.29 41.77 -8.17
CA TYR A 231 8.81 42.72 -7.17
C TYR A 231 9.98 43.35 -6.39
N GLU A 232 10.93 42.55 -5.92
CA GLU A 232 12.11 43.03 -5.19
C GLU A 232 13.01 43.94 -6.03
N GLN A 233 12.99 43.77 -7.36
CA GLN A 233 13.70 44.66 -8.31
C GLN A 233 12.91 45.91 -8.71
N GLY A 234 11.67 46.06 -8.20
CA GLY A 234 10.81 47.18 -8.55
C GLY A 234 10.30 47.16 -9.99
N LEU A 235 10.32 45.98 -10.64
CA LEU A 235 9.86 45.79 -12.02
C LEU A 235 8.35 45.59 -12.11
N ILE A 236 7.70 45.26 -10.99
CA ILE A 236 6.25 45.15 -10.84
C ILE A 236 5.82 45.82 -9.53
N GLU A 237 4.63 46.41 -9.53
CA GLU A 237 4.06 47.03 -8.34
C GLU A 237 3.43 46.02 -7.36
N GLU A 238 3.23 46.44 -6.10
CA GLU A 238 2.71 45.52 -5.05
C GLU A 238 1.32 44.98 -5.40
N GLU A 239 0.47 45.74 -6.02
CA GLU A 239 -0.85 45.30 -6.45
C GLU A 239 -0.78 44.25 -7.56
N GLU A 240 0.09 44.46 -8.53
CA GLU A 240 0.34 43.49 -9.60
C GLU A 240 0.94 42.19 -9.07
N TYR A 241 1.90 42.29 -8.15
CA TYR A 241 2.45 41.15 -7.44
C TYR A 241 1.37 40.32 -6.75
N LYS A 242 0.46 40.93 -6.01
CA LYS A 242 -0.66 40.25 -5.30
C LYS A 242 -1.63 39.60 -6.28
N ILE A 243 -1.97 40.28 -7.38
CA ILE A 243 -2.87 39.73 -8.40
C ILE A 243 -2.24 38.50 -9.07
N GLN A 244 -0.99 38.61 -9.48
CA GLN A 244 -0.28 37.49 -10.13
C GLN A 244 -0.06 36.31 -9.18
N GLN A 245 0.23 36.57 -7.90
CA GLN A 245 0.31 35.56 -6.87
C GLN A 245 -1.02 34.81 -6.69
N LYS A 246 -2.13 35.54 -6.60
CA LYS A 246 -3.47 34.97 -6.50
C LYS A 246 -3.82 34.12 -7.71
N ASN A 247 -3.56 34.60 -8.92
CA ASN A 247 -3.76 33.86 -10.18
C ASN A 247 -2.95 32.58 -10.27
N LEU A 248 -1.75 32.54 -9.70
CA LEU A 248 -0.92 31.34 -9.64
C LEU A 248 -1.51 30.30 -8.69
N PHE A 249 -2.14 30.70 -7.58
CA PHE A 249 -2.83 29.79 -6.67
C PHE A 249 -4.18 29.31 -7.22
N GLU A 250 -4.98 30.18 -7.86
CA GLU A 250 -6.29 29.80 -8.42
C GLU A 250 -6.21 28.81 -9.60
N LYS A 251 -5.06 28.71 -10.28
CA LYS A 251 -4.84 27.72 -11.34
C LYS A 251 -4.54 26.31 -10.81
N LEU A 252 -4.43 26.14 -9.49
CA LEU A 252 -4.09 24.87 -8.83
C LEU A 252 -5.28 24.22 -8.13
N PHE A 253 -6.38 24.94 -7.97
CA PHE A 253 -7.64 24.49 -7.39
C PHE A 253 -8.78 24.64 -8.39
#